data_1caaa2665c5f5115ea2d86d4fb8081f2
#
_entry.id   1caaa2665c5f5115ea2d86d4fb8081f2
#
_cell.length_a   1.000
_cell.length_b   1.000
_cell.length_c   1.000
_cell.angle_alpha   90.00
_cell.angle_beta   90.00
_cell.angle_gamma   90.00
#
_symmetry.space_group_name_H-M   'P 1'
#
loop_
_entity.id
_entity.type
_entity.pdbx_description
1 polymer ?
#
loop_
_entity_poly.entity_id
_entity_poly.type
_entity_poly.pdbx_seq_one_letter_code
_entity_poly.pdbx_strand_id
1 'polypeptide(L)'
;MLTEQQYVCWCRSLGFTPQTKKLLDQIRAAPPARRVGGGSKNVTGRYPSRKMGVTIQFESHSNELATVLEYEHDPDCLEFYDQPQPRLPLEYQAKNGRRVRVLHTADFFVLRRHAAGWVECKTESDLLSLAARSPARFQHASDGRWHCPPGEQYASQFGLRYELRSSRDINAVYRRNLEFLEDYLRCRTPTISDRARQALCEIVGTHPGITLAALLRLAEPCGADDVYSLIATAQLYVDLRTVALVEPAGVQVFCNAETARARDALTQGPAPAPCEALARIGSVTGIIQASAQRDTSVQERLASASPQHLHEANRRYEILRPHLAGERIAGGLAPARPVYDWLRKYRMAEALYGNGFLGLLPRTYQSGNRTRKLPELTRTLMDDFIANVYETVKQPSRVHVYGALVHACEAQGTPTPS
;
A
#
# COMPACT_ATOMS: atom_id res chain seq x y z
N MET A 1 1.83 -15.56 -14.32
CA MET A 1 3.02 -16.38 -13.96
C MET A 1 3.86 -16.65 -15.21
N LEU A 2 5.16 -16.87 -15.04
CA LEU A 2 6.07 -17.28 -16.11
C LEU A 2 5.67 -18.67 -16.62
N THR A 3 5.77 -18.86 -17.94
CA THR A 3 5.74 -20.22 -18.51
C THR A 3 6.98 -21.00 -18.06
N GLU A 4 6.94 -22.33 -18.12
CA GLU A 4 8.09 -23.14 -17.72
C GLU A 4 9.36 -22.79 -18.50
N GLN A 5 9.23 -22.52 -19.79
CA GLN A 5 10.35 -22.10 -20.64
C GLN A 5 10.93 -20.75 -20.22
N GLN A 6 10.06 -19.76 -19.94
CA GLN A 6 10.47 -18.43 -19.43
C GLN A 6 11.17 -18.54 -18.08
N TYR A 7 10.63 -19.36 -17.18
CA TYR A 7 11.21 -19.60 -15.86
C TYR A 7 12.61 -20.25 -15.94
N VAL A 8 12.77 -21.28 -16.77
CA VAL A 8 14.09 -21.92 -16.98
C VAL A 8 15.10 -20.94 -17.55
N CYS A 9 14.70 -20.12 -18.54
CA CYS A 9 15.57 -19.08 -19.11
C CYS A 9 15.95 -18.03 -18.05
N TRP A 10 15.00 -17.60 -17.22
CA TRP A 10 15.22 -16.66 -16.14
C TRP A 10 16.18 -17.23 -15.06
N CYS A 11 16.01 -18.48 -14.64
CA CYS A 11 16.94 -19.13 -13.71
C CYS A 11 18.37 -19.18 -14.27
N ARG A 12 18.52 -19.46 -15.56
CA ARG A 12 19.84 -19.48 -16.22
C ARG A 12 20.47 -18.08 -16.28
N SER A 13 19.68 -17.06 -16.60
CA SER A 13 20.19 -15.68 -16.71
C SER A 13 20.72 -15.14 -15.37
N LEU A 14 20.20 -15.66 -14.24
CA LEU A 14 20.66 -15.30 -12.90
C LEU A 14 21.75 -16.25 -12.34
N GLY A 15 22.13 -17.28 -13.09
CA GLY A 15 23.19 -18.21 -12.67
C GLY A 15 22.84 -19.02 -11.43
N PHE A 16 21.56 -19.30 -11.17
CA PHE A 16 21.14 -20.05 -10.00
C PHE A 16 21.64 -21.50 -10.00
N THR A 17 22.09 -21.95 -8.84
CA THR A 17 22.53 -23.34 -8.64
C THR A 17 21.38 -24.33 -8.73
N PRO A 18 21.64 -25.62 -9.00
CA PRO A 18 20.60 -26.67 -8.95
C PRO A 18 19.84 -26.71 -7.62
N GLN A 19 20.54 -26.44 -6.51
CA GLN A 19 19.94 -26.37 -5.17
C GLN A 19 18.97 -25.19 -5.06
N THR A 20 19.37 -24.01 -5.54
CA THR A 20 18.51 -22.83 -5.58
C THR A 20 17.29 -23.08 -6.46
N LYS A 21 17.51 -23.64 -7.66
CA LYS A 21 16.39 -23.99 -8.54
C LYS A 21 15.39 -24.93 -7.88
N LYS A 22 15.87 -25.98 -7.19
CA LYS A 22 15.02 -26.91 -6.46
C LYS A 22 14.17 -26.19 -5.39
N LEU A 23 14.76 -25.23 -4.68
CA LEU A 23 14.05 -24.42 -3.68
C LEU A 23 12.97 -23.53 -4.34
N LEU A 24 13.29 -22.90 -5.46
CA LEU A 24 12.35 -22.09 -6.23
C LEU A 24 11.19 -22.93 -6.77
N ASP A 25 11.48 -24.14 -7.28
CA ASP A 25 10.45 -25.09 -7.75
C ASP A 25 9.51 -25.49 -6.61
N GLN A 26 10.06 -25.71 -5.41
CA GLN A 26 9.24 -26.01 -4.21
C GLN A 26 8.33 -24.84 -3.83
N ILE A 27 8.86 -23.60 -3.83
CA ILE A 27 8.08 -22.40 -3.50
C ILE A 27 6.97 -22.21 -4.53
N ARG A 28 7.25 -22.38 -5.81
CA ARG A 28 6.28 -22.22 -6.90
C ARG A 28 5.14 -23.27 -6.86
N ALA A 29 5.44 -24.47 -6.39
CA ALA A 29 4.49 -25.58 -6.32
C ALA A 29 3.72 -25.67 -5.01
N ALA A 30 4.24 -25.09 -3.92
CA ALA A 30 3.66 -25.23 -2.61
C ALA A 30 2.48 -24.28 -2.40
N PRO A 31 1.41 -24.72 -1.70
CA PRO A 31 0.40 -23.79 -1.22
C PRO A 31 0.97 -22.89 -0.11
N PRO A 32 0.33 -21.77 0.22
CA PRO A 32 0.70 -20.93 1.35
C PRO A 32 0.84 -21.76 2.65
N ALA A 33 1.80 -21.40 3.51
CA ALA A 33 2.12 -22.14 4.74
C ALA A 33 0.93 -22.23 5.71
N ARG A 34 0.01 -21.29 5.63
CA ARG A 34 -1.24 -21.26 6.40
C ARG A 34 -2.35 -20.56 5.61
N ARG A 35 -3.60 -20.89 5.91
CA ARG A 35 -4.74 -20.12 5.44
C ARG A 35 -4.94 -18.92 6.37
N VAL A 36 -5.08 -17.74 5.79
CA VAL A 36 -5.40 -16.52 6.55
C VAL A 36 -6.84 -16.59 7.00
N GLY A 37 -7.05 -16.61 8.32
CA GLY A 37 -8.36 -16.59 8.96
C GLY A 37 -8.63 -15.26 9.64
N GLY A 38 -9.91 -14.89 9.83
CA GLY A 38 -10.31 -13.65 10.49
C GLY A 38 -9.84 -13.58 11.94
N GLY A 39 -8.72 -12.90 12.19
CA GLY A 39 -8.25 -12.54 13.52
C GLY A 39 -8.94 -11.27 14.04
N SER A 40 -9.13 -11.15 15.35
CA SER A 40 -9.80 -9.99 15.96
C SER A 40 -9.00 -8.68 15.89
N LYS A 41 -7.73 -8.73 15.50
CA LYS A 41 -6.79 -7.60 15.56
C LYS A 41 -6.41 -6.98 14.22
N ASN A 42 -6.46 -7.75 13.13
CA ASN A 42 -6.03 -7.29 11.81
C ASN A 42 -7.16 -7.49 10.79
N VAL A 43 -7.23 -6.56 9.84
CA VAL A 43 -8.09 -6.73 8.65
C VAL A 43 -7.35 -7.65 7.69
N THR A 44 -7.73 -8.92 7.70
CA THR A 44 -7.23 -9.92 6.76
C THR A 44 -8.08 -9.92 5.49
N GLY A 45 -7.49 -10.31 4.38
CA GLY A 45 -8.21 -10.37 3.13
C GLY A 45 -7.52 -11.24 2.08
N ARG A 46 -8.14 -11.24 0.91
CA ARG A 46 -7.72 -12.03 -0.24
C ARG A 46 -7.81 -11.18 -1.50
N TYR A 47 -6.74 -11.17 -2.27
CA TYR A 47 -6.61 -10.41 -3.50
C TYR A 47 -6.50 -11.36 -4.69
N PRO A 48 -7.46 -11.35 -5.63
CA PRO A 48 -7.40 -12.19 -6.82
C PRO A 48 -6.37 -11.61 -7.81
N SER A 49 -5.14 -12.11 -7.74
CA SER A 49 -4.04 -11.66 -8.60
C SER A 49 -4.21 -12.17 -10.02
N ARG A 50 -4.15 -11.28 -10.99
CA ARG A 50 -4.13 -11.62 -12.42
C ARG A 50 -2.75 -12.04 -12.88
N LYS A 51 -1.71 -11.39 -12.36
CA LYS A 51 -0.32 -11.73 -12.64
C LYS A 51 -0.04 -13.18 -12.25
N MET A 52 -0.54 -13.60 -11.09
CA MET A 52 -0.33 -14.94 -10.58
C MET A 52 -1.39 -15.96 -11.05
N GLY A 53 -2.57 -15.51 -11.46
CA GLY A 53 -3.69 -16.40 -11.79
C GLY A 53 -4.29 -17.13 -10.59
N VAL A 54 -3.93 -16.72 -9.38
CA VAL A 54 -4.39 -17.27 -8.10
C VAL A 54 -4.75 -16.15 -7.13
N THR A 55 -5.41 -16.51 -6.04
CA THR A 55 -5.73 -15.58 -4.95
C THR A 55 -4.56 -15.50 -3.97
N ILE A 56 -4.10 -14.30 -3.70
CA ILE A 56 -3.05 -13.96 -2.75
C ILE A 56 -3.70 -13.53 -1.43
N GLN A 57 -3.28 -14.12 -0.32
CA GLN A 57 -3.76 -13.80 1.01
C GLN A 57 -2.91 -12.71 1.66
N PHE A 58 -3.53 -11.88 2.50
CA PHE A 58 -2.81 -10.88 3.30
C PHE A 58 -3.43 -10.74 4.70
N GLU A 59 -2.60 -10.44 5.69
CA GLU A 59 -2.99 -10.28 7.10
C GLU A 59 -3.02 -8.82 7.54
N SER A 60 -2.59 -7.89 6.69
CA SER A 60 -2.58 -6.46 6.94
C SER A 60 -3.06 -5.68 5.73
N HIS A 61 -4.15 -4.93 5.89
CA HIS A 61 -4.68 -4.09 4.82
C HIS A 61 -3.77 -2.90 4.49
N SER A 62 -3.10 -2.33 5.48
CA SER A 62 -2.27 -1.13 5.29
C SER A 62 -0.88 -1.44 4.73
N ASN A 63 -0.32 -2.61 5.01
CA ASN A 63 1.07 -2.94 4.68
C ASN A 63 1.15 -4.04 3.61
N GLU A 64 0.57 -5.22 3.90
CA GLU A 64 0.66 -6.34 2.97
C GLU A 64 -0.20 -6.14 1.71
N LEU A 65 -1.44 -5.64 1.84
CA LEU A 65 -2.28 -5.35 0.66
C LEU A 65 -1.63 -4.28 -0.24
N ALA A 66 -1.05 -3.23 0.36
CA ALA A 66 -0.32 -2.22 -0.41
C ALA A 66 0.85 -2.85 -1.20
N THR A 67 1.56 -3.79 -0.57
CA THR A 67 2.65 -4.54 -1.20
C THR A 67 2.13 -5.45 -2.32
N VAL A 68 1.01 -6.13 -2.12
CA VAL A 68 0.36 -6.96 -3.15
C VAL A 68 -0.03 -6.13 -4.36
N LEU A 69 -0.66 -4.95 -4.15
CA LEU A 69 -1.04 -4.05 -5.24
C LEU A 69 0.20 -3.56 -6.02
N GLU A 70 1.28 -3.22 -5.32
CA GLU A 70 2.52 -2.84 -5.99
C GLU A 70 3.10 -4.01 -6.81
N TYR A 71 3.19 -5.22 -6.27
CA TYR A 71 3.70 -6.38 -6.99
C TYR A 71 2.83 -6.77 -8.18
N GLU A 72 1.51 -6.65 -8.06
CA GLU A 72 0.58 -6.91 -9.16
C GLU A 72 0.87 -6.04 -10.37
N HIS A 73 1.21 -4.75 -10.15
CA HIS A 73 1.37 -3.76 -11.23
C HIS A 73 2.83 -3.40 -11.52
N ASP A 74 3.80 -3.87 -10.72
CA ASP A 74 5.22 -3.66 -10.96
C ASP A 74 5.70 -4.56 -12.11
N PRO A 75 6.21 -4.00 -13.24
CA PRO A 75 6.73 -4.79 -14.35
C PRO A 75 8.04 -5.52 -14.02
N ASP A 76 8.76 -5.13 -12.95
CA ASP A 76 9.94 -5.85 -12.47
C ASP A 76 9.55 -7.10 -11.67
N CYS A 77 8.40 -7.10 -11.03
CA CYS A 77 7.86 -8.26 -10.32
C CYS A 77 7.26 -9.26 -11.33
N LEU A 78 7.90 -10.40 -11.51
CA LEU A 78 7.48 -11.45 -12.43
C LEU A 78 6.48 -12.40 -11.78
N GLU A 79 6.74 -12.82 -10.54
CA GLU A 79 5.88 -13.67 -9.72
C GLU A 79 6.02 -13.29 -8.24
N PHE A 80 4.98 -13.52 -7.44
CA PHE A 80 5.04 -13.32 -5.99
C PHE A 80 4.10 -14.29 -5.26
N TYR A 81 4.55 -14.86 -4.15
CA TYR A 81 3.90 -15.93 -3.42
C TYR A 81 3.71 -15.50 -1.98
N ASP A 82 2.48 -15.57 -1.46
CA ASP A 82 2.17 -15.30 -0.07
C ASP A 82 2.58 -16.49 0.83
N GLN A 83 3.13 -16.18 1.98
CA GLN A 83 3.53 -17.12 3.01
C GLN A 83 4.26 -18.37 2.47
N PRO A 84 5.40 -18.17 1.80
CA PRO A 84 6.08 -19.20 1.02
C PRO A 84 6.57 -20.37 1.89
N GLN A 85 6.54 -21.57 1.30
CA GLN A 85 7.15 -22.75 1.86
C GLN A 85 8.37 -23.18 1.03
N PRO A 86 9.40 -23.79 1.65
CA PRO A 86 9.52 -24.16 3.08
C PRO A 86 9.77 -22.94 3.99
N ARG A 87 9.45 -23.09 5.28
CA ARG A 87 9.78 -22.09 6.31
C ARG A 87 11.29 -21.94 6.45
N LEU A 88 11.73 -20.72 6.75
CA LEU A 88 13.14 -20.38 6.93
C LEU A 88 13.61 -20.73 8.34
N PRO A 89 14.65 -21.57 8.51
CA PRO A 89 15.31 -21.76 9.79
C PRO A 89 16.24 -20.58 10.07
N LEU A 90 15.78 -19.62 10.87
CA LEU A 90 16.58 -18.47 11.28
C LEU A 90 17.32 -18.76 12.57
N GLU A 91 18.62 -18.49 12.59
CA GLU A 91 19.48 -18.67 13.76
C GLU A 91 20.14 -17.34 14.13
N TYR A 92 20.05 -16.97 15.42
CA TYR A 92 20.66 -15.74 15.95
C TYR A 92 20.91 -15.87 17.46
N GLN A 93 21.68 -14.93 18.02
CA GLN A 93 21.89 -14.85 19.46
C GLN A 93 20.89 -13.88 20.09
N ALA A 94 20.22 -14.31 21.15
CA ALA A 94 19.40 -13.43 21.97
C ALA A 94 20.28 -12.47 22.79
N LYS A 95 19.71 -11.42 23.38
CA LYS A 95 20.43 -10.45 24.23
C LYS A 95 21.22 -11.08 25.38
N ASN A 96 20.75 -12.21 25.90
CA ASN A 96 21.41 -12.96 26.97
C ASN A 96 22.50 -13.95 26.46
N GLY A 97 22.90 -13.86 25.20
CA GLY A 97 23.89 -14.73 24.57
C GLY A 97 23.39 -16.11 24.16
N ARG A 98 22.13 -16.45 24.46
CA ARG A 98 21.56 -17.77 24.11
C ARG A 98 21.35 -17.85 22.58
N ARG A 99 21.79 -18.96 21.98
CA ARG A 99 21.47 -19.29 20.58
C ARG A 99 19.99 -19.61 20.44
N VAL A 100 19.33 -18.93 19.52
CA VAL A 100 17.91 -19.09 19.21
C VAL A 100 17.78 -19.60 17.77
N ARG A 101 16.97 -20.64 17.59
CA ARG A 101 16.59 -21.16 16.28
C ARG A 101 15.08 -21.14 16.16
N VAL A 102 14.55 -20.47 15.12
CA VAL A 102 13.12 -20.35 14.86
C VAL A 102 12.80 -20.73 13.42
N LEU A 103 11.67 -21.39 13.22
CA LEU A 103 11.12 -21.59 11.89
C LEU A 103 10.24 -20.36 11.57
N HIS A 104 10.66 -19.59 10.59
CA HIS A 104 10.01 -18.34 10.18
C HIS A 104 9.32 -18.51 8.83
N THR A 105 8.12 -17.96 8.71
CA THR A 105 7.41 -17.80 7.44
C THR A 105 7.45 -16.32 7.10
N ALA A 106 8.09 -15.96 6.01
CA ALA A 106 8.05 -14.59 5.47
C ALA A 106 6.67 -14.31 4.87
N ASP A 107 6.32 -13.03 4.76
CA ASP A 107 5.01 -12.67 4.22
C ASP A 107 4.93 -12.96 2.71
N PHE A 108 6.03 -12.70 1.97
CA PHE A 108 6.09 -12.98 0.53
C PHE A 108 7.42 -13.60 0.09
N PHE A 109 7.37 -14.27 -1.06
CA PHE A 109 8.54 -14.58 -1.88
C PHE A 109 8.34 -13.98 -3.27
N VAL A 110 9.32 -13.25 -3.80
CA VAL A 110 9.18 -12.47 -5.02
C VAL A 110 10.24 -12.85 -6.03
N LEU A 111 9.83 -13.13 -7.27
CA LEU A 111 10.68 -13.25 -8.43
C LEU A 111 10.69 -11.91 -9.17
N ARG A 112 11.85 -11.27 -9.26
CA ARG A 112 12.07 -10.06 -10.04
C ARG A 112 12.92 -10.35 -11.27
N ARG A 113 13.00 -9.42 -12.21
CA ARG A 113 13.80 -9.61 -13.42
C ARG A 113 15.26 -10.00 -13.13
N HIS A 114 15.86 -9.40 -12.12
CA HIS A 114 17.29 -9.54 -11.79
C HIS A 114 17.55 -10.05 -10.37
N ALA A 115 16.57 -10.53 -9.67
CA ALA A 115 16.71 -11.05 -8.31
C ALA A 115 15.51 -11.91 -7.92
N ALA A 116 15.68 -12.70 -6.84
CA ALA A 116 14.56 -13.31 -6.13
C ALA A 116 14.86 -13.32 -4.64
N GLY A 117 13.80 -13.37 -3.81
CA GLY A 117 13.98 -13.41 -2.37
C GLY A 117 12.71 -13.31 -1.57
N TRP A 118 12.88 -13.45 -0.28
CA TRP A 118 11.82 -13.30 0.72
C TRP A 118 11.64 -11.85 1.11
N VAL A 119 10.41 -11.49 1.39
CA VAL A 119 10.02 -10.15 1.87
C VAL A 119 9.15 -10.31 3.11
N GLU A 120 9.52 -9.63 4.16
CA GLU A 120 8.77 -9.52 5.41
C GLU A 120 8.27 -8.11 5.56
N CYS A 121 6.97 -7.92 5.70
CA CYS A 121 6.32 -6.63 5.86
C CYS A 121 6.05 -6.34 7.33
N LYS A 122 6.53 -5.23 7.84
CA LYS A 122 6.29 -4.79 9.22
C LYS A 122 5.97 -3.30 9.26
N THR A 123 5.19 -2.90 10.26
CA THR A 123 5.05 -1.47 10.52
C THR A 123 6.35 -0.91 11.10
N GLU A 124 6.62 0.36 10.85
CA GLU A 124 7.80 1.02 11.41
C GLU A 124 7.83 0.93 12.94
N SER A 125 6.69 1.11 13.59
CA SER A 125 6.55 0.97 15.05
C SER A 125 6.87 -0.43 15.56
N ASP A 126 6.46 -1.47 14.82
CA ASP A 126 6.80 -2.85 15.16
C ASP A 126 8.29 -3.12 15.01
N LEU A 127 8.90 -2.63 13.92
CA LEU A 127 10.34 -2.79 13.68
C LEU A 127 11.17 -2.12 14.77
N LEU A 128 10.83 -0.92 15.20
CA LEU A 128 11.47 -0.24 16.33
C LEU A 128 11.35 -1.06 17.62
N SER A 129 10.16 -1.59 17.91
CA SER A 129 9.92 -2.43 19.08
C SER A 129 10.67 -3.76 19.01
N LEU A 130 10.74 -4.37 17.83
CA LEU A 130 11.45 -5.63 17.58
C LEU A 130 12.96 -5.45 17.66
N ALA A 131 13.52 -4.35 17.13
CA ALA A 131 14.94 -4.03 17.24
C ALA A 131 15.36 -3.85 18.71
N ALA A 132 14.53 -3.16 19.50
CA ALA A 132 14.76 -3.02 20.94
C ALA A 132 14.77 -4.37 21.68
N ARG A 133 13.91 -5.32 21.31
CA ARG A 133 13.81 -6.66 21.94
C ARG A 133 14.81 -7.68 21.40
N SER A 134 15.07 -7.64 20.08
CA SER A 134 15.88 -8.64 19.37
C SER A 134 16.82 -7.97 18.36
N PRO A 135 17.84 -7.20 18.84
CA PRO A 135 18.73 -6.42 17.97
C PRO A 135 19.60 -7.29 17.06
N ALA A 136 19.82 -8.56 17.39
CA ALA A 136 20.53 -9.48 16.50
C ALA A 136 19.67 -9.97 15.33
N ARG A 137 18.35 -9.80 15.40
CA ARG A 137 17.43 -10.21 14.34
C ARG A 137 16.91 -9.02 13.52
N PHE A 138 16.71 -7.85 14.13
CA PHE A 138 16.19 -6.65 13.49
C PHE A 138 17.11 -5.48 13.74
N GLN A 139 17.64 -4.91 12.65
CA GLN A 139 18.62 -3.82 12.72
C GLN A 139 18.19 -2.70 11.78
N HIS A 140 18.33 -1.47 12.26
CA HIS A 140 18.19 -0.28 11.43
C HIS A 140 19.58 0.20 11.06
N ALA A 141 19.92 0.17 9.77
CA ALA A 141 21.25 0.58 9.30
C ALA A 141 21.35 2.09 9.09
N SER A 142 22.58 2.56 8.94
CA SER A 142 22.88 3.98 8.70
C SER A 142 22.37 4.52 7.35
N ASP A 143 22.05 3.61 6.41
CA ASP A 143 21.42 3.95 5.12
C ASP A 143 19.89 4.16 5.24
N GLY A 144 19.33 4.05 6.45
CA GLY A 144 17.92 4.20 6.74
C GLY A 144 17.07 2.95 6.45
N ARG A 145 17.70 1.82 6.11
CA ARG A 145 17.00 0.56 5.81
C ARG A 145 16.98 -0.37 7.00
N TRP A 146 15.96 -1.20 7.03
CA TRP A 146 15.83 -2.28 7.98
C TRP A 146 16.46 -3.57 7.45
N HIS A 147 17.18 -4.28 8.32
CA HIS A 147 17.88 -5.52 8.04
C HIS A 147 17.46 -6.63 8.98
N CYS A 148 17.45 -7.87 8.46
CA CYS A 148 17.29 -9.10 9.22
C CYS A 148 18.50 -10.00 8.98
N PRO A 149 19.64 -9.80 9.68
CA PRO A 149 20.88 -10.54 9.43
C PRO A 149 20.69 -12.05 9.33
N PRO A 150 19.93 -12.74 10.23
CA PRO A 150 19.71 -14.18 10.08
C PRO A 150 18.90 -14.57 8.84
N GLY A 151 17.98 -13.71 8.38
CA GLY A 151 17.23 -13.91 7.14
C GLY A 151 18.12 -13.73 5.92
N GLU A 152 18.91 -12.67 5.90
CA GLU A 152 19.88 -12.36 4.84
C GLU A 152 20.96 -13.45 4.74
N GLN A 153 21.47 -13.92 5.88
CA GLN A 153 22.44 -15.02 5.95
C GLN A 153 21.87 -16.33 5.39
N TYR A 154 20.58 -16.63 5.71
CA TYR A 154 19.94 -17.80 5.13
C TYR A 154 19.75 -17.66 3.61
N ALA A 155 19.23 -16.53 3.17
CA ALA A 155 18.97 -16.27 1.75
C ALA A 155 20.25 -16.30 0.88
N SER A 156 21.36 -15.76 1.42
CA SER A 156 22.65 -15.70 0.70
C SER A 156 23.21 -17.07 0.36
N GLN A 157 22.89 -18.12 1.12
CA GLN A 157 23.31 -19.51 0.82
C GLN A 157 22.77 -20.01 -0.53
N PHE A 158 21.69 -19.41 -0.99
CA PHE A 158 21.02 -19.74 -2.26
C PHE A 158 21.25 -18.68 -3.34
N GLY A 159 22.05 -17.64 -3.07
CA GLY A 159 22.14 -16.47 -3.95
C GLY A 159 20.85 -15.65 -4.04
N LEU A 160 20.00 -15.78 -3.03
CA LEU A 160 18.71 -15.08 -2.90
C LEU A 160 18.83 -13.92 -1.91
N ARG A 161 17.78 -13.09 -1.84
CA ARG A 161 17.70 -11.93 -0.94
C ARG A 161 16.67 -12.16 0.16
N TYR A 162 16.85 -11.47 1.26
CA TYR A 162 15.84 -11.31 2.29
C TYR A 162 15.68 -9.82 2.58
N GLU A 163 14.47 -9.31 2.50
CA GLU A 163 14.15 -7.90 2.61
C GLU A 163 13.15 -7.67 3.74
N LEU A 164 13.43 -6.71 4.62
CA LEU A 164 12.46 -6.16 5.56
C LEU A 164 11.84 -4.92 4.93
N ARG A 165 10.57 -4.99 4.62
CA ARG A 165 9.80 -3.88 4.09
C ARG A 165 9.04 -3.19 5.21
N SER A 166 9.38 -1.93 5.46
CA SER A 166 8.71 -1.08 6.44
C SER A 166 7.45 -0.44 5.86
N SER A 167 6.50 -0.07 6.72
CA SER A 167 5.38 0.77 6.31
C SER A 167 5.80 2.13 5.75
N ARG A 168 7.05 2.57 5.99
CA ARG A 168 7.64 3.78 5.38
C ARG A 168 7.97 3.62 3.91
N ASP A 169 8.21 2.40 3.46
CA ASP A 169 8.55 2.10 2.06
C ASP A 169 7.32 2.14 1.15
N ILE A 170 6.12 2.25 1.75
CA ILE A 170 4.85 2.30 1.02
C ILE A 170 4.56 3.75 0.61
N ASN A 171 4.53 3.99 -0.70
CA ASN A 171 4.07 5.26 -1.23
C ASN A 171 2.53 5.34 -1.19
N ALA A 172 1.99 6.13 -0.26
CA ALA A 172 0.55 6.26 -0.05
C ALA A 172 -0.19 6.84 -1.27
N VAL A 173 0.45 7.73 -2.04
CA VAL A 173 -0.11 8.31 -3.26
C VAL A 173 -0.21 7.24 -4.34
N TYR A 174 0.86 6.50 -4.57
CA TYR A 174 0.91 5.41 -5.53
C TYR A 174 -0.14 4.34 -5.25
N ARG A 175 -0.23 3.90 -3.99
CA ARG A 175 -1.25 2.95 -3.55
C ARG A 175 -2.67 3.44 -3.87
N ARG A 176 -3.00 4.69 -3.53
CA ARG A 176 -4.33 5.27 -3.81
C ARG A 176 -4.62 5.34 -5.31
N ASN A 177 -3.62 5.68 -6.10
CA ASN A 177 -3.74 5.73 -7.54
C ASN A 177 -3.95 4.33 -8.14
N LEU A 178 -3.28 3.31 -7.62
CA LEU A 178 -3.53 1.91 -8.01
C LEU A 178 -4.94 1.45 -7.62
N GLU A 179 -5.39 1.77 -6.39
CA GLU A 179 -6.76 1.48 -5.95
C GLU A 179 -7.80 2.22 -6.81
N PHE A 180 -7.54 3.46 -7.21
CA PHE A 180 -8.40 4.24 -8.10
C PHE A 180 -8.46 3.62 -9.51
N LEU A 181 -7.33 3.19 -10.03
CA LEU A 181 -7.23 2.61 -11.37
C LEU A 181 -7.58 1.11 -11.43
N GLU A 182 -7.91 0.46 -10.31
CA GLU A 182 -8.06 -0.98 -10.19
C GLU A 182 -8.96 -1.58 -11.29
N ASP A 183 -10.11 -0.98 -11.56
CA ASP A 183 -11.05 -1.48 -12.56
C ASP A 183 -10.46 -1.38 -13.98
N TYR A 184 -9.75 -0.33 -14.31
CA TYR A 184 -9.08 -0.15 -15.61
C TYR A 184 -7.88 -1.08 -15.76
N LEU A 185 -7.07 -1.22 -14.72
CA LEU A 185 -5.94 -2.14 -14.67
C LEU A 185 -6.37 -3.61 -14.79
N ARG A 186 -7.58 -3.95 -14.32
CA ARG A 186 -8.18 -5.28 -14.43
C ARG A 186 -8.92 -5.54 -15.73
N CYS A 187 -9.20 -4.54 -16.52
CA CYS A 187 -9.87 -4.71 -17.80
C CYS A 187 -8.92 -5.40 -18.81
N ARG A 188 -9.34 -6.55 -19.36
CA ARG A 188 -8.52 -7.31 -20.34
C ARG A 188 -8.48 -6.65 -21.72
N THR A 189 -9.55 -5.98 -22.06
CA THR A 189 -9.72 -5.29 -23.35
C THR A 189 -10.31 -3.92 -23.05
N PRO A 190 -9.48 -2.86 -22.98
CA PRO A 190 -10.02 -1.51 -22.96
C PRO A 190 -10.91 -1.32 -24.19
N THR A 191 -12.15 -0.93 -23.96
CA THR A 191 -13.14 -0.68 -25.05
C THR A 191 -12.91 0.67 -25.73
N ILE A 192 -11.68 1.18 -25.70
CA ILE A 192 -11.33 2.46 -26.33
C ILE A 192 -11.29 2.28 -27.83
N SER A 193 -12.05 3.08 -28.57
CA SER A 193 -11.96 3.12 -30.03
C SER A 193 -10.61 3.67 -30.48
N ASP A 194 -10.11 3.20 -31.62
CA ASP A 194 -8.84 3.70 -32.18
C ASP A 194 -8.89 5.21 -32.44
N ARG A 195 -10.05 5.73 -32.81
CA ARG A 195 -10.29 7.18 -33.02
C ARG A 195 -10.14 7.95 -31.71
N ALA A 196 -10.71 7.47 -30.60
CA ALA A 196 -10.59 8.12 -29.28
C ALA A 196 -9.13 8.08 -28.79
N ARG A 197 -8.47 6.94 -28.96
CA ARG A 197 -7.05 6.78 -28.63
C ARG A 197 -6.18 7.78 -29.38
N GLN A 198 -6.35 7.87 -30.70
CA GLN A 198 -5.57 8.79 -31.55
C GLN A 198 -5.81 10.23 -31.16
N ALA A 199 -7.07 10.65 -30.96
CA ALA A 199 -7.41 12.01 -30.57
C ALA A 199 -6.79 12.41 -29.21
N LEU A 200 -6.87 11.54 -28.19
CA LEU A 200 -6.29 11.82 -26.88
C LEU A 200 -4.76 11.87 -26.92
N CYS A 201 -4.12 10.96 -27.65
CA CYS A 201 -2.66 11.00 -27.83
C CYS A 201 -2.21 12.24 -28.60
N GLU A 202 -2.97 12.71 -29.57
CA GLU A 202 -2.68 13.95 -30.31
C GLU A 202 -2.79 15.19 -29.41
N ILE A 203 -3.84 15.28 -28.57
CA ILE A 203 -3.99 16.37 -27.60
C ILE A 203 -2.79 16.42 -26.64
N VAL A 204 -2.38 15.28 -26.09
CA VAL A 204 -1.24 15.21 -25.17
C VAL A 204 0.08 15.47 -25.89
N GLY A 205 0.22 15.02 -27.14
CA GLY A 205 1.40 15.26 -27.98
C GLY A 205 1.61 16.73 -28.32
N THR A 206 0.52 17.47 -28.57
CA THR A 206 0.56 18.91 -28.83
C THR A 206 0.69 19.77 -27.56
N HIS A 207 0.26 19.24 -26.42
CA HIS A 207 0.32 19.93 -25.12
C HIS A 207 1.00 19.06 -24.04
N PRO A 208 2.32 18.78 -24.15
CA PRO A 208 3.01 17.95 -23.19
C PRO A 208 2.94 18.52 -21.77
N GLY A 209 2.47 17.71 -20.80
CA GLY A 209 2.24 18.14 -19.42
C GLY A 209 0.94 18.92 -19.24
N ILE A 210 0.00 18.76 -20.14
CA ILE A 210 -1.40 19.19 -19.91
C ILE A 210 -1.88 18.60 -18.59
N THR A 211 -2.64 19.37 -17.80
CA THR A 211 -3.21 18.82 -16.58
C THR A 211 -4.31 17.81 -16.90
N LEU A 212 -4.44 16.78 -16.09
CA LEU A 212 -5.50 15.79 -16.23
C LEU A 212 -6.89 16.46 -16.24
N ALA A 213 -7.10 17.49 -15.42
CA ALA A 213 -8.33 18.27 -15.43
C ALA A 213 -8.59 18.97 -16.76
N ALA A 214 -7.56 19.51 -17.42
CA ALA A 214 -7.70 20.13 -18.73
C ALA A 214 -7.92 19.08 -19.83
N LEU A 215 -7.19 17.95 -19.76
CA LEU A 215 -7.37 16.84 -20.70
C LEU A 215 -8.81 16.30 -20.64
N LEU A 216 -9.35 16.08 -19.45
CA LEU A 216 -10.72 15.58 -19.26
C LEU A 216 -11.78 16.55 -19.84
N ARG A 217 -11.54 17.85 -19.82
CA ARG A 217 -12.43 18.84 -20.45
C ARG A 217 -12.32 18.86 -21.97
N LEU A 218 -11.12 18.64 -22.49
CA LEU A 218 -10.87 18.66 -23.96
C LEU A 218 -11.15 17.31 -24.62
N ALA A 219 -11.38 16.29 -23.82
CA ALA A 219 -11.55 14.92 -24.30
C ALA A 219 -12.87 14.66 -25.03
N GLU A 220 -13.83 15.59 -25.02
CA GLU A 220 -15.09 15.40 -25.77
C GLU A 220 -14.84 15.18 -27.28
N PRO A 221 -15.46 14.15 -27.90
CA PRO A 221 -16.51 13.26 -27.38
C PRO A 221 -16.00 12.00 -26.61
N CYS A 222 -14.70 11.90 -26.28
CA CYS A 222 -14.15 10.82 -25.48
C CYS A 222 -14.53 11.00 -24.01
N GLY A 223 -14.71 9.89 -23.28
CA GLY A 223 -15.06 9.91 -21.87
C GLY A 223 -13.83 9.94 -20.93
N ALA A 224 -14.07 10.19 -19.66
CA ALA A 224 -13.06 10.08 -18.62
C ALA A 224 -12.49 8.65 -18.54
N ASP A 225 -13.33 7.65 -18.76
CA ASP A 225 -12.93 6.22 -18.76
C ASP A 225 -11.90 5.92 -19.85
N ASP A 226 -11.98 6.57 -21.02
CA ASP A 226 -10.99 6.43 -22.07
C ASP A 226 -9.62 6.95 -21.61
N VAL A 227 -9.59 8.12 -20.97
CA VAL A 227 -8.36 8.72 -20.43
C VAL A 227 -7.72 7.83 -19.35
N TYR A 228 -8.51 7.37 -18.37
CA TYR A 228 -7.99 6.49 -17.31
C TYR A 228 -7.55 5.12 -17.84
N SER A 229 -8.23 4.60 -18.85
CA SER A 229 -7.81 3.36 -19.51
C SER A 229 -6.47 3.53 -20.24
N LEU A 230 -6.22 4.68 -20.88
CA LEU A 230 -4.91 4.96 -21.51
C LEU A 230 -3.80 5.11 -20.47
N ILE A 231 -4.10 5.71 -19.32
CA ILE A 231 -3.14 5.79 -18.20
C ILE A 231 -2.86 4.40 -17.65
N ALA A 232 -3.89 3.60 -17.38
CA ALA A 232 -3.76 2.24 -16.84
C ALA A 232 -2.99 1.30 -17.78
N THR A 233 -3.12 1.49 -19.09
CA THR A 233 -2.40 0.71 -20.11
C THR A 233 -1.05 1.31 -20.52
N ALA A 234 -0.58 2.34 -19.79
CA ALA A 234 0.67 3.05 -20.03
C ALA A 234 0.82 3.63 -21.46
N GLN A 235 -0.30 3.90 -22.15
CA GLN A 235 -0.32 4.62 -23.42
C GLN A 235 -0.25 6.15 -23.21
N LEU A 236 -0.71 6.61 -22.05
CA LEU A 236 -0.42 7.95 -21.52
C LEU A 236 0.36 7.79 -20.20
N TYR A 237 1.34 8.64 -20.03
CA TYR A 237 2.20 8.62 -18.84
C TYR A 237 1.74 9.68 -17.83
N VAL A 238 1.62 9.24 -16.58
CA VAL A 238 1.40 10.05 -15.39
C VAL A 238 2.34 9.53 -14.31
N ASP A 239 2.98 10.41 -13.56
CA ASP A 239 3.71 9.98 -12.37
C ASP A 239 2.72 9.67 -11.23
N LEU A 240 2.35 8.40 -11.15
CA LEU A 240 1.42 7.90 -10.14
C LEU A 240 1.97 7.95 -8.70
N ARG A 241 3.25 8.30 -8.51
CA ARG A 241 3.90 8.32 -7.18
C ARG A 241 3.88 9.67 -6.50
N THR A 242 3.65 10.75 -7.24
CA THR A 242 3.79 12.12 -6.74
C THR A 242 2.46 12.82 -6.48
N VAL A 243 1.47 12.65 -7.35
CA VAL A 243 0.17 13.34 -7.24
C VAL A 243 -0.98 12.35 -7.31
N ALA A 244 -2.00 12.56 -6.46
CA ALA A 244 -3.19 11.73 -6.45
C ALA A 244 -4.08 12.03 -7.66
N LEU A 245 -4.53 11.00 -8.38
CA LEU A 245 -5.43 11.14 -9.55
C LEU A 245 -6.77 11.80 -9.20
N VAL A 246 -7.18 11.71 -7.93
CA VAL A 246 -8.39 12.41 -7.43
C VAL A 246 -8.24 13.93 -7.40
N GLU A 247 -7.02 14.45 -7.60
CA GLU A 247 -6.70 15.88 -7.71
C GLU A 247 -6.25 16.21 -9.13
N PRO A 248 -7.11 16.11 -10.15
CA PRO A 248 -6.72 16.14 -11.56
C PRO A 248 -6.10 17.47 -12.01
N ALA A 249 -6.31 18.55 -11.26
CA ALA A 249 -5.70 19.84 -11.54
C ALA A 249 -4.17 19.86 -11.31
N GLY A 250 -3.68 19.01 -10.41
CA GLY A 250 -2.25 18.87 -10.10
C GLY A 250 -1.53 17.81 -10.91
N VAL A 251 -2.27 16.92 -11.58
CA VAL A 251 -1.71 15.78 -12.32
C VAL A 251 -1.33 16.20 -13.73
N GLN A 252 -0.06 16.04 -14.11
CA GLN A 252 0.43 16.29 -15.46
C GLN A 252 0.44 14.99 -16.28
N VAL A 253 -0.01 15.09 -17.54
CA VAL A 253 -0.13 13.98 -18.48
C VAL A 253 0.85 14.17 -19.64
N PHE A 254 1.54 13.08 -20.02
CA PHE A 254 2.53 13.04 -21.07
C PHE A 254 2.31 11.83 -21.99
N CYS A 255 2.89 11.85 -23.18
CA CYS A 255 2.88 10.67 -24.06
C CYS A 255 3.76 9.52 -23.50
N ASN A 256 4.84 9.84 -22.78
CA ASN A 256 5.77 8.87 -22.19
C ASN A 256 6.59 9.48 -21.06
N ALA A 257 7.30 8.63 -20.32
CA ALA A 257 8.14 9.03 -19.20
C ALA A 257 9.34 9.91 -19.61
N GLU A 258 9.84 9.77 -20.84
CA GLU A 258 10.99 10.53 -21.34
C GLU A 258 10.60 12.00 -21.54
N THR A 259 9.44 12.26 -22.12
CA THR A 259 8.89 13.62 -22.26
C THR A 259 8.65 14.26 -20.89
N ALA A 260 8.17 13.51 -19.91
CA ALA A 260 8.00 14.00 -18.54
C ALA A 260 9.34 14.43 -17.94
N ARG A 261 10.36 13.57 -18.00
CA ARG A 261 11.70 13.87 -17.47
C ARG A 261 12.36 15.05 -18.19
N ALA A 262 12.21 15.15 -19.51
CA ALA A 262 12.72 16.29 -20.27
C ALA A 262 12.10 17.61 -19.81
N ARG A 263 10.79 17.63 -19.55
CA ARG A 263 10.10 18.81 -19.04
C ARG A 263 10.56 19.17 -17.62
N ASP A 264 10.69 18.18 -16.72
CA ASP A 264 11.20 18.42 -15.36
C ASP A 264 12.60 19.03 -15.38
N ALA A 265 13.48 18.51 -16.25
CA ALA A 265 14.83 19.06 -16.42
C ALA A 265 14.82 20.51 -16.92
N LEU A 266 13.88 20.88 -17.78
CA LEU A 266 13.73 22.26 -18.26
C LEU A 266 13.15 23.19 -17.19
N THR A 267 12.27 22.70 -16.31
CA THR A 267 11.64 23.49 -15.26
C THR A 267 12.51 23.67 -14.03
N GLN A 268 13.42 22.73 -13.74
CA GLN A 268 14.31 22.80 -12.57
C GLN A 268 15.55 23.69 -12.79
N GLY A 269 15.83 24.16 -14.01
CA GLY A 269 17.06 24.92 -14.33
C GLY A 269 18.35 24.08 -14.15
N PRO A 270 19.53 24.55 -14.55
CA PRO A 270 20.76 23.87 -14.26
C PRO A 270 20.94 23.80 -12.74
N ALA A 271 21.13 22.57 -12.21
CA ALA A 271 21.42 22.39 -10.80
C ALA A 271 22.58 23.31 -10.41
N PRO A 272 22.48 24.07 -9.29
CA PRO A 272 23.61 24.88 -8.84
C PRO A 272 24.78 23.93 -8.63
N ALA A 273 25.93 24.28 -9.23
CA ALA A 273 27.19 23.58 -9.03
C ALA A 273 27.44 23.44 -7.52
N PRO A 274 27.94 22.28 -7.03
CA PRO A 274 28.18 22.08 -5.61
C PRO A 274 29.12 23.17 -5.12
N CYS A 275 28.55 24.09 -4.33
CA CYS A 275 29.33 25.17 -3.69
C CYS A 275 30.11 24.55 -2.52
N GLU A 276 31.40 24.32 -2.71
CA GLU A 276 32.34 24.00 -1.65
C GLU A 276 32.54 25.22 -0.75
N ALA A 277 31.57 25.59 0.03
CA ALA A 277 31.76 26.52 1.14
C ALA A 277 30.53 26.49 2.05
N LEU A 278 30.52 25.58 3.02
CA LEU A 278 29.86 25.78 4.33
C LEU A 278 30.09 24.55 5.24
N ALA A 279 31.34 24.12 5.32
CA ALA A 279 31.78 23.27 6.42
C ALA A 279 32.15 24.16 7.61
N ARG A 280 31.18 24.69 8.32
CA ARG A 280 31.27 25.23 9.70
C ARG A 280 29.94 25.81 10.13
N ILE A 281 29.01 24.99 10.57
CA ILE A 281 28.06 25.32 11.64
C ILE A 281 27.50 23.95 12.12
N GLY A 282 28.12 23.37 13.13
CA GLY A 282 27.53 22.28 13.89
C GLY A 282 26.40 22.85 14.76
N SER A 283 25.28 22.13 14.87
CA SER A 283 24.15 22.31 15.82
C SER A 283 22.78 22.72 15.30
N VAL A 284 22.50 22.76 14.00
CA VAL A 284 21.11 23.03 13.54
C VAL A 284 20.43 21.79 12.93
N THR A 285 21.18 20.74 12.62
CA THR A 285 20.68 19.54 11.93
C THR A 285 19.69 18.73 12.76
N GLY A 286 19.80 18.73 14.07
CA GLY A 286 18.90 17.98 14.96
C GLY A 286 17.48 18.54 15.06
N ILE A 287 17.30 19.85 14.93
CA ILE A 287 16.00 20.52 15.04
C ILE A 287 15.22 20.41 13.72
N ILE A 288 15.92 20.50 12.58
CA ILE A 288 15.31 20.38 11.25
C ILE A 288 14.85 18.93 10.97
N GLN A 289 15.62 17.93 11.40
CA GLN A 289 15.22 16.53 11.27
C GLN A 289 14.02 16.14 12.16
N ALA A 290 13.94 16.71 13.37
CA ALA A 290 12.81 16.48 14.26
C ALA A 290 11.51 17.14 13.76
N SER A 291 11.59 18.30 13.09
CA SER A 291 10.43 18.96 12.49
C SER A 291 9.95 18.21 11.23
N ALA A 292 10.85 17.82 10.35
CA ALA A 292 10.53 17.07 9.14
C ALA A 292 9.87 15.70 9.45
N GLN A 293 10.32 14.99 10.49
CA GLN A 293 9.71 13.76 10.94
C GLN A 293 8.30 13.96 11.55
N ARG A 294 8.06 15.06 12.24
CA ARG A 294 6.73 15.42 12.75
C ARG A 294 5.76 15.76 11.62
N ASP A 295 6.20 16.52 10.64
CA ASP A 295 5.38 16.91 9.49
C ASP A 295 4.97 15.69 8.65
N THR A 296 5.86 14.73 8.43
CA THR A 296 5.56 13.49 7.70
C THR A 296 4.47 12.67 8.39
N SER A 297 4.56 12.50 9.71
CA SER A 297 3.56 11.74 10.48
C SER A 297 2.19 12.44 10.55
N VAL A 298 2.16 13.77 10.51
CA VAL A 298 0.94 14.59 10.45
C VAL A 298 0.27 14.42 9.08
N GLN A 299 1.04 14.54 8.00
CA GLN A 299 0.56 14.38 6.63
C GLN A 299 0.02 12.97 6.37
N GLU A 300 0.70 11.93 6.84
CA GLU A 300 0.24 10.54 6.73
C GLU A 300 -1.10 10.30 7.42
N ARG A 301 -1.29 10.88 8.61
CA ARG A 301 -2.55 10.73 9.37
C ARG A 301 -3.71 11.50 8.74
N LEU A 302 -3.46 12.70 8.23
CA LEU A 302 -4.46 13.48 7.49
C LEU A 302 -4.81 12.79 6.16
N ALA A 303 -3.80 12.28 5.46
CA ALA A 303 -3.97 11.58 4.21
C ALA A 303 -4.71 10.24 4.37
N SER A 304 -4.63 9.57 5.52
CA SER A 304 -5.38 8.33 5.81
C SER A 304 -6.81 8.57 6.29
N ALA A 305 -7.20 9.81 6.58
CA ALA A 305 -8.55 10.14 7.03
C ALA A 305 -9.53 10.15 5.86
N SER A 306 -10.73 9.57 6.05
CA SER A 306 -11.77 9.65 5.03
C SER A 306 -12.27 11.09 4.85
N PRO A 307 -12.82 11.45 3.66
CA PRO A 307 -13.39 12.77 3.43
C PRO A 307 -14.44 13.17 4.46
N GLN A 308 -15.25 12.21 4.91
CA GLN A 308 -16.26 12.43 5.97
C GLN A 308 -15.62 12.77 7.31
N HIS A 309 -14.50 12.11 7.67
CA HIS A 309 -13.77 12.40 8.91
C HIS A 309 -13.10 13.78 8.86
N LEU A 310 -12.57 14.18 7.70
CA LEU A 310 -11.99 15.51 7.50
C LEU A 310 -13.07 16.59 7.59
N HIS A 311 -14.24 16.37 6.99
CA HIS A 311 -15.38 17.29 7.08
C HIS A 311 -15.83 17.48 8.54
N GLU A 312 -15.96 16.39 9.30
CA GLU A 312 -16.33 16.46 10.71
C GLU A 312 -15.23 17.12 11.56
N ALA A 313 -13.97 16.89 11.28
CA ALA A 313 -12.87 17.56 11.97
C ALA A 313 -12.86 19.06 11.67
N ASN A 314 -13.13 19.48 10.45
CA ASN A 314 -13.29 20.89 10.07
C ASN A 314 -14.47 21.54 10.83
N ARG A 315 -15.61 20.86 10.87
CA ARG A 315 -16.77 21.35 11.63
C ARG A 315 -16.44 21.56 13.12
N ARG A 316 -15.71 20.63 13.74
CA ARG A 316 -15.25 20.74 15.13
C ARG A 316 -14.26 21.87 15.31
N TYR A 317 -13.36 22.06 14.34
CA TYR A 317 -12.37 23.13 14.38
C TYR A 317 -13.04 24.52 14.33
N GLU A 318 -14.00 24.73 13.45
CA GLU A 318 -14.74 26.00 13.38
C GLU A 318 -15.46 26.32 14.71
N ILE A 319 -16.01 25.32 15.40
CA ILE A 319 -16.61 25.48 16.72
C ILE A 319 -15.55 25.83 17.78
N LEU A 320 -14.33 25.27 17.68
CA LEU A 320 -13.23 25.53 18.61
C LEU A 320 -12.48 26.83 18.35
N ARG A 321 -12.50 27.35 17.15
CA ARG A 321 -11.71 28.50 16.71
C ARG A 321 -11.84 29.72 17.64
N PRO A 322 -13.03 30.15 18.09
CA PRO A 322 -13.18 31.25 19.07
C PRO A 322 -12.50 30.94 20.39
N HIS A 323 -12.60 29.70 20.87
CA HIS A 323 -11.97 29.27 22.14
C HIS A 323 -10.45 29.19 22.06
N LEU A 324 -9.89 28.89 20.87
CA LEU A 324 -8.45 28.89 20.62
C LEU A 324 -7.88 30.30 20.50
N ALA A 325 -8.66 31.24 19.97
CA ALA A 325 -8.31 32.65 19.87
C ALA A 325 -8.43 33.42 21.20
N GLY A 326 -8.92 32.77 22.26
CA GLY A 326 -9.10 33.41 23.54
C GLY A 326 -10.31 34.39 23.60
N GLU A 327 -11.18 34.37 22.61
CA GLU A 327 -12.36 35.19 22.54
C GLU A 327 -13.34 34.77 23.63
N ARG A 328 -13.74 35.72 24.47
CA ARG A 328 -14.86 35.53 25.44
C ARG A 328 -16.17 35.47 24.65
N ILE A 329 -16.82 34.31 24.62
CA ILE A 329 -18.12 34.17 24.00
C ILE A 329 -19.09 35.07 24.77
N ALA A 330 -19.71 36.00 24.06
CA ALA A 330 -20.75 36.87 24.60
C ALA A 330 -21.89 36.00 25.15
N GLY A 331 -22.07 36.00 26.48
CA GLY A 331 -23.15 35.25 27.14
C GLY A 331 -22.74 34.38 28.34
N GLY A 332 -21.45 34.25 28.66
CA GLY A 332 -20.97 33.63 29.90
C GLY A 332 -21.33 32.15 30.13
N LEU A 333 -21.93 31.46 29.16
CA LEU A 333 -22.23 30.04 29.27
C LEU A 333 -20.95 29.21 29.04
N ALA A 334 -20.67 28.31 29.97
CA ALA A 334 -19.59 27.33 29.83
C ALA A 334 -19.81 26.50 28.56
N PRO A 335 -18.74 26.23 27.78
CA PRO A 335 -18.86 25.40 26.58
C PRO A 335 -19.47 24.04 26.88
N ALA A 336 -20.30 23.52 25.97
CA ALA A 336 -20.91 22.20 26.14
C ALA A 336 -19.82 21.11 26.30
N ARG A 337 -20.11 20.08 27.08
CA ARG A 337 -19.18 18.96 27.39
C ARG A 337 -18.40 18.41 26.19
N PRO A 338 -18.99 18.25 24.97
CA PRO A 338 -18.27 17.85 23.79
C PRO A 338 -17.15 18.83 23.36
N VAL A 339 -17.38 20.14 23.54
CA VAL A 339 -16.40 21.18 23.15
C VAL A 339 -15.15 21.13 24.03
N TYR A 340 -15.31 20.88 25.33
CA TYR A 340 -14.19 20.65 26.24
C TYR A 340 -13.35 19.43 25.86
N ASP A 341 -14.02 18.33 25.47
CA ASP A 341 -13.32 17.12 25.02
C ASP A 341 -12.54 17.35 23.71
N TRP A 342 -13.12 18.11 22.79
CA TRP A 342 -12.43 18.47 21.55
C TRP A 342 -11.27 19.41 21.82
N LEU A 343 -11.42 20.39 22.68
CA LEU A 343 -10.34 21.32 23.07
C LEU A 343 -9.16 20.56 23.73
N ARG A 344 -9.47 19.62 24.61
CA ARG A 344 -8.46 18.76 25.25
C ARG A 344 -7.73 17.90 24.21
N LYS A 345 -8.45 17.27 23.28
CA LYS A 345 -7.89 16.45 22.21
C LYS A 345 -7.04 17.28 21.24
N TYR A 346 -7.51 18.49 20.92
CA TYR A 346 -6.76 19.44 20.11
C TYR A 346 -5.42 19.79 20.77
N ARG A 347 -5.42 20.22 22.02
CA ARG A 347 -4.20 20.59 22.77
C ARG A 347 -3.24 19.41 22.94
N MET A 348 -3.76 18.20 23.18
CA MET A 348 -2.93 17.00 23.23
C MET A 348 -2.26 16.71 21.89
N ALA A 349 -2.98 16.82 20.79
CA ALA A 349 -2.43 16.58 19.46
C ALA A 349 -1.42 17.68 19.06
N GLU A 350 -1.69 18.92 19.45
CA GLU A 350 -0.75 20.04 19.29
C GLU A 350 0.57 19.77 20.01
N ALA A 351 0.51 19.34 21.26
CA ALA A 351 1.71 19.03 22.06
C ALA A 351 2.49 17.82 21.52
N LEU A 352 1.80 16.79 21.02
CA LEU A 352 2.42 15.54 20.55
C LEU A 352 2.95 15.62 19.11
N TYR A 353 2.20 16.29 18.23
CA TYR A 353 2.43 16.26 16.79
C TYR A 353 2.72 17.64 16.18
N GLY A 354 2.60 18.72 16.95
CA GLY A 354 2.68 20.09 16.45
C GLY A 354 1.47 20.50 15.60
N ASN A 355 0.40 19.69 15.61
CA ASN A 355 -0.82 19.95 14.85
C ASN A 355 -2.06 19.49 15.61
N GLY A 356 -2.77 20.43 16.20
CA GLY A 356 -3.95 20.17 17.03
C GLY A 356 -5.15 19.61 16.24
N PHE A 357 -5.23 19.89 14.93
CA PHE A 357 -6.31 19.42 14.07
C PHE A 357 -6.43 17.89 14.03
N LEU A 358 -5.32 17.17 14.16
CA LEU A 358 -5.31 15.69 14.25
C LEU A 358 -6.14 15.16 15.43
N GLY A 359 -6.22 15.92 16.52
CA GLY A 359 -7.01 15.56 17.71
C GLY A 359 -8.52 15.62 17.48
N LEU A 360 -8.97 16.31 16.43
CA LEU A 360 -10.37 16.50 16.07
C LEU A 360 -10.91 15.43 15.12
N LEU A 361 -10.03 14.64 14.49
CA LEU A 361 -10.45 13.54 13.62
C LEU A 361 -11.29 12.52 14.42
N PRO A 362 -12.47 12.12 13.91
CA PRO A 362 -13.26 11.07 14.53
C PRO A 362 -12.48 9.75 14.60
N ARG A 363 -12.44 9.13 15.78
CA ARG A 363 -11.83 7.80 15.96
C ARG A 363 -12.87 6.69 15.80
N THR A 364 -13.68 6.77 14.74
CA THR A 364 -14.77 5.82 14.49
C THR A 364 -14.28 4.38 14.28
N TYR A 365 -13.02 4.19 13.86
CA TYR A 365 -12.39 2.86 13.81
C TYR A 365 -12.21 2.20 15.20
N GLN A 366 -12.33 2.99 16.30
CA GLN A 366 -12.30 2.49 17.68
C GLN A 366 -13.70 2.29 18.27
N SER A 367 -14.75 2.85 17.63
CA SER A 367 -16.14 2.76 18.04
C SER A 367 -16.91 1.89 17.05
N GLY A 368 -17.30 0.71 17.42
CA GLY A 368 -18.13 -0.18 16.64
C GLY A 368 -18.58 -1.36 17.48
N ASN A 369 -19.80 -1.84 17.25
CA ASN A 369 -20.24 -3.09 17.84
C ASN A 369 -19.42 -4.23 17.21
N ARG A 370 -18.47 -4.76 17.97
CA ARG A 370 -17.60 -5.87 17.56
C ARG A 370 -18.23 -7.24 17.77
N THR A 371 -19.49 -7.27 18.21
CA THR A 371 -20.24 -8.52 18.34
C THR A 371 -20.50 -9.09 16.94
N ARG A 372 -20.17 -10.35 16.75
CA ARG A 372 -20.43 -11.05 15.49
C ARG A 372 -21.93 -11.07 15.24
N LYS A 373 -22.38 -10.45 14.13
CA LYS A 373 -23.80 -10.30 13.79
C LYS A 373 -24.36 -11.50 13.03
N LEU A 374 -23.50 -12.30 12.39
CA LEU A 374 -23.91 -13.46 11.62
C LEU A 374 -23.74 -14.74 12.42
N PRO A 375 -24.71 -15.66 12.36
CA PRO A 375 -24.60 -17.00 12.91
C PRO A 375 -23.39 -17.73 12.33
N GLU A 376 -22.85 -18.67 13.08
CA GLU A 376 -21.63 -19.39 12.70
C GLU A 376 -21.83 -20.21 11.43
N LEU A 377 -23.02 -20.79 11.24
CA LEU A 377 -23.39 -21.54 10.06
C LEU A 377 -23.40 -20.66 8.79
N THR A 378 -24.01 -19.47 8.86
CA THR A 378 -24.00 -18.49 7.75
C THR A 378 -22.58 -18.08 7.37
N ARG A 379 -21.70 -17.91 8.38
CA ARG A 379 -20.30 -17.57 8.13
C ARG A 379 -19.53 -18.69 7.47
N THR A 380 -19.73 -19.94 7.91
CA THR A 380 -19.12 -21.12 7.30
C THR A 380 -19.52 -21.23 5.83
N LEU A 381 -20.81 -21.03 5.54
CA LEU A 381 -21.29 -20.99 4.15
C LEU A 381 -20.65 -19.88 3.33
N MET A 382 -20.53 -18.67 3.89
CA MET A 382 -19.84 -17.57 3.22
C MET A 382 -18.38 -17.92 2.91
N ASP A 383 -17.66 -18.47 3.87
CA ASP A 383 -16.25 -18.86 3.70
C ASP A 383 -16.12 -19.95 2.61
N ASP A 384 -17.02 -20.91 2.59
CA ASP A 384 -17.09 -21.95 1.56
C ASP A 384 -17.40 -21.38 0.17
N PHE A 385 -18.36 -20.47 0.06
CA PHE A 385 -18.68 -19.80 -1.21
C PHE A 385 -17.54 -18.91 -1.70
N ILE A 386 -16.86 -18.23 -0.82
CA ILE A 386 -15.67 -17.45 -1.16
C ILE A 386 -14.58 -18.39 -1.69
N ALA A 387 -14.25 -19.45 -0.96
CA ALA A 387 -13.14 -20.34 -1.30
C ALA A 387 -13.41 -21.19 -2.55
N ASN A 388 -14.65 -21.69 -2.70
CA ASN A 388 -14.96 -22.72 -3.71
C ASN A 388 -15.73 -22.18 -4.92
N VAL A 389 -16.33 -20.99 -4.84
CA VAL A 389 -17.10 -20.37 -5.92
C VAL A 389 -16.46 -19.08 -6.41
N TYR A 390 -16.22 -18.11 -5.49
CA TYR A 390 -15.71 -16.80 -5.87
C TYR A 390 -14.23 -16.82 -6.24
N GLU A 391 -13.40 -17.51 -5.45
CA GLU A 391 -11.94 -17.58 -5.61
C GLU A 391 -11.50 -18.65 -6.63
N THR A 392 -12.38 -19.01 -7.55
CA THR A 392 -12.05 -19.93 -8.64
C THR A 392 -11.42 -19.21 -9.83
N VAL A 393 -10.72 -19.96 -10.69
CA VAL A 393 -10.12 -19.44 -11.93
C VAL A 393 -11.15 -18.73 -12.83
N LYS A 394 -12.43 -19.09 -12.74
CA LYS A 394 -13.52 -18.48 -13.52
C LYS A 394 -13.97 -17.12 -13.00
N GLN A 395 -13.61 -16.75 -11.77
CA GLN A 395 -13.94 -15.46 -11.12
C GLN A 395 -15.36 -14.95 -11.45
N PRO A 396 -16.43 -15.61 -10.99
CA PRO A 396 -17.79 -15.16 -11.24
C PRO A 396 -18.01 -13.79 -10.55
N SER A 397 -18.96 -12.99 -11.07
CA SER A 397 -19.25 -11.67 -10.51
C SER A 397 -19.72 -11.78 -9.05
N ARG A 398 -19.42 -10.77 -8.23
CA ARG A 398 -19.86 -10.71 -6.81
C ARG A 398 -21.36 -10.87 -6.66
N VAL A 399 -22.14 -10.28 -7.57
CA VAL A 399 -23.61 -10.37 -7.58
C VAL A 399 -24.06 -11.81 -7.80
N HIS A 400 -23.43 -12.55 -8.71
CA HIS A 400 -23.75 -13.95 -8.97
C HIS A 400 -23.43 -14.84 -7.77
N VAL A 401 -22.25 -14.64 -7.16
CA VAL A 401 -21.85 -15.41 -5.97
C VAL A 401 -22.74 -15.10 -4.78
N TYR A 402 -23.08 -13.83 -4.58
CA TYR A 402 -23.99 -13.41 -3.52
C TYR A 402 -25.39 -14.01 -3.72
N GLY A 403 -25.94 -13.99 -4.93
CA GLY A 403 -27.23 -14.62 -5.23
C GLY A 403 -27.23 -16.12 -4.93
N ALA A 404 -26.16 -16.83 -5.30
CA ALA A 404 -26.02 -18.24 -4.99
C ALA A 404 -25.87 -18.51 -3.48
N LEU A 405 -25.15 -17.65 -2.75
CA LEU A 405 -25.03 -17.70 -1.29
C LEU A 405 -26.38 -17.48 -0.59
N VAL A 406 -27.16 -16.48 -1.03
CA VAL A 406 -28.51 -16.21 -0.51
C VAL A 406 -29.37 -17.45 -0.65
N HIS A 407 -29.39 -18.06 -1.82
CA HIS A 407 -30.17 -19.28 -2.08
C HIS A 407 -29.73 -20.47 -1.20
N ALA A 408 -28.41 -20.61 -0.96
CA ALA A 408 -27.90 -21.65 -0.07
C ALA A 408 -28.27 -21.41 1.39
N CYS A 409 -28.27 -20.15 1.84
CA CYS A 409 -28.73 -19.76 3.19
C CYS A 409 -30.22 -20.07 3.36
N GLU A 410 -31.07 -19.75 2.38
CA GLU A 410 -32.49 -20.03 2.39
C GLU A 410 -32.75 -21.57 2.43
N ALA A 411 -32.02 -22.34 1.63
CA ALA A 411 -32.15 -23.81 1.60
C ALA A 411 -31.75 -24.45 2.95
N GLN A 412 -30.88 -23.84 3.72
CA GLN A 412 -30.45 -24.32 5.03
C GLN A 412 -31.16 -23.61 6.21
N GLY A 413 -32.15 -22.75 5.91
CA GLY A 413 -32.95 -22.04 6.93
C GLY A 413 -32.08 -21.08 7.81
N THR A 414 -30.99 -20.54 7.27
CA THR A 414 -30.08 -19.63 7.99
C THR A 414 -30.27 -18.19 7.51
N PRO A 415 -30.07 -17.18 8.39
CA PRO A 415 -30.17 -15.78 7.99
C PRO A 415 -29.17 -15.43 6.88
N THR A 416 -29.64 -14.71 5.87
CA THR A 416 -28.80 -14.21 4.78
C THR A 416 -27.92 -13.05 5.26
N PRO A 417 -26.65 -12.98 4.83
CA PRO A 417 -25.81 -11.81 5.09
C PRO A 417 -26.34 -10.59 4.33
N SER A 418 -26.37 -9.42 4.98
CA SER A 418 -26.84 -8.15 4.40
C SER A 418 -25.68 -7.37 3.81
#